data_29fc5b66b6ecb9253445ec101a30fb87
#
_entry.id   29fc5b66b6ecb9253445ec101a30fb87
#
_cell.length_a   1.000
_cell.length_b   1.000
_cell.length_c   1.000
_cell.angle_alpha   90.00
_cell.angle_beta   90.00
_cell.angle_gamma   90.00
#
_symmetry.space_group_name_H-M   'P 1'
#
loop_
_entity.id
_entity.type
_entity.pdbx_description
1 polymer ?
#
loop_
_entity_poly.entity_id
_entity_poly.type
_entity_poly.pdbx_seq_one_letter_code
_entity_poly.pdbx_strand_id
1 'polypeptide(L)'
;MTKLGRAVARKPKQPPLTLWAMSDGRAGIEAQAVGLAEAVARRRDCEIVIKRIGWKGSLGRLPWWLTLFPRRWLTPQSDVGPPWPDILIAAGRATLPLSIRMKAWSGGKTFVVQIQDPRVPAKFFDLVIPPNHDRLKGDNIVSIIGAPHRVTPDKLAGEYPRFAPMIDPLPRPRAAVLSGGKSKAFDLTPERAARIANDIQQAVEAEGGSLLMTFSRRTPPQARALLTARLKHLPGVIWDGEGDNPYFAFLAGADHVLVTEDSANMATEAAGTGKPVYILKMDGQSLKFRLFHEELEQHGATRPFVGAFERWTYDPLTETDRAAGEVLARRDAGMAGAPAA
;
A
#
# COMPACT_ATOMS: atom_id res chain seq x y z
N MET A 1 30.31 36.93 -40.82
CA MET A 1 30.53 35.62 -40.16
C MET A 1 29.25 35.23 -39.43
N THR A 2 28.41 34.47 -40.08
CA THR A 2 27.09 34.07 -39.55
C THR A 2 27.23 32.76 -38.77
N LYS A 3 27.03 32.80 -37.45
CA LYS A 3 27.05 31.58 -36.63
C LYS A 3 25.73 30.79 -36.84
N LEU A 4 25.81 29.67 -37.53
CA LEU A 4 24.72 28.70 -37.55
C LEU A 4 24.54 28.09 -36.15
N GLY A 5 23.40 28.35 -35.51
CA GLY A 5 22.99 27.68 -34.29
C GLY A 5 22.67 26.21 -34.59
N ARG A 6 23.40 25.29 -33.96
CA ARG A 6 23.08 23.84 -33.98
C ARG A 6 21.73 23.63 -33.30
N ALA A 7 20.71 23.31 -34.08
CA ALA A 7 19.45 22.81 -33.55
C ALA A 7 19.71 21.45 -32.80
N VAL A 8 19.55 21.46 -31.49
CA VAL A 8 19.57 20.23 -30.70
C VAL A 8 18.31 19.45 -31.10
N ALA A 9 18.50 18.39 -31.87
CA ALA A 9 17.40 17.48 -32.22
C ALA A 9 16.79 16.91 -30.93
N ARG A 10 15.55 17.30 -30.61
CA ARG A 10 14.78 16.67 -29.54
C ARG A 10 14.65 15.18 -29.90
N LYS A 11 15.17 14.29 -29.04
CA LYS A 11 14.92 12.85 -29.16
C LYS A 11 13.41 12.63 -29.31
N PRO A 12 12.96 11.79 -30.26
CA PRO A 12 11.54 11.49 -30.39
C PRO A 12 11.00 10.98 -29.06
N LYS A 13 9.88 11.55 -28.59
CA LYS A 13 9.22 11.15 -27.36
C LYS A 13 8.80 9.68 -27.52
N GLN A 14 9.38 8.78 -26.76
CA GLN A 14 8.98 7.39 -26.78
C GLN A 14 7.49 7.29 -26.37
N PRO A 15 6.71 6.37 -26.98
CA PRO A 15 5.33 6.18 -26.57
C PRO A 15 5.25 5.79 -25.08
N PRO A 16 4.16 6.17 -24.40
CA PRO A 16 3.96 5.80 -23.02
C PRO A 16 3.96 4.28 -22.86
N LEU A 17 4.53 3.79 -21.74
CA LEU A 17 4.49 2.37 -21.44
C LEU A 17 3.10 1.98 -20.93
N THR A 18 2.59 0.85 -21.38
CA THR A 18 1.37 0.27 -20.79
C THR A 18 1.73 -0.54 -19.57
N LEU A 19 1.14 -0.18 -18.42
CA LEU A 19 1.39 -0.80 -17.14
C LEU A 19 0.09 -1.36 -16.55
N TRP A 20 0.07 -2.66 -16.27
CA TRP A 20 -1.06 -3.26 -15.56
C TRP A 20 -0.77 -3.38 -14.07
N ALA A 21 -1.65 -2.81 -13.23
CA ALA A 21 -1.70 -3.04 -11.79
C ALA A 21 -2.77 -4.10 -11.50
N MET A 22 -2.34 -5.34 -11.20
CA MET A 22 -3.22 -6.49 -11.06
C MET A 22 -3.37 -6.94 -9.61
N SER A 23 -4.62 -7.11 -9.16
CA SER A 23 -4.96 -7.59 -7.82
C SER A 23 -6.28 -8.36 -7.81
N ASP A 24 -6.64 -8.93 -6.66
CA ASP A 24 -7.96 -9.53 -6.41
C ASP A 24 -9.02 -8.54 -5.90
N GLY A 25 -8.76 -7.24 -5.99
CA GLY A 25 -9.67 -6.18 -5.58
C GLY A 25 -9.78 -5.96 -4.05
N ARG A 26 -9.05 -6.72 -3.23
CA ARG A 26 -8.93 -6.40 -1.80
C ARG A 26 -8.16 -5.09 -1.63
N ALA A 27 -8.76 -4.10 -0.94
CA ALA A 27 -8.24 -2.73 -0.88
C ALA A 27 -6.74 -2.64 -0.56
N GLY A 28 -6.25 -3.35 0.47
CA GLY A 28 -4.84 -3.31 0.83
C GLY A 28 -3.91 -3.96 -0.21
N ILE A 29 -4.38 -4.98 -0.94
CA ILE A 29 -3.60 -5.63 -2.00
C ILE A 29 -3.60 -4.76 -3.26
N GLU A 30 -4.75 -4.20 -3.62
CA GLU A 30 -4.87 -3.28 -4.76
C GLU A 30 -4.03 -2.01 -4.52
N ALA A 31 -4.08 -1.44 -3.31
CA ALA A 31 -3.28 -0.27 -2.95
C ALA A 31 -1.78 -0.49 -3.16
N GLN A 32 -1.27 -1.69 -2.91
CA GLN A 32 0.14 -2.02 -3.17
C GLN A 32 0.46 -2.04 -4.66
N ALA A 33 -0.37 -2.71 -5.48
CA ALA A 33 -0.13 -2.77 -6.92
C ALA A 33 -0.25 -1.38 -7.57
N VAL A 34 -1.30 -0.64 -7.23
CA VAL A 34 -1.54 0.71 -7.74
C VAL A 34 -0.48 1.69 -7.24
N GLY A 35 -0.09 1.61 -5.96
CA GLY A 35 0.93 2.49 -5.38
C GLY A 35 2.28 2.36 -6.08
N LEU A 36 2.72 1.12 -6.35
CA LEU A 36 3.95 0.90 -7.12
C LEU A 36 3.80 1.36 -8.57
N ALA A 37 2.63 1.12 -9.20
CA ALA A 37 2.34 1.58 -10.56
C ALA A 37 2.38 3.11 -10.68
N GLU A 38 1.74 3.82 -9.75
CA GLU A 38 1.77 5.28 -9.67
C GLU A 38 3.21 5.80 -9.46
N ALA A 39 4.03 5.10 -8.65
CA ALA A 39 5.42 5.45 -8.43
C ALA A 39 6.29 5.27 -9.70
N VAL A 40 6.05 4.21 -10.47
CA VAL A 40 6.69 4.01 -11.79
C VAL A 40 6.27 5.12 -12.74
N ALA A 41 4.97 5.47 -12.79
CA ALA A 41 4.43 6.49 -13.68
C ALA A 41 4.94 7.91 -13.37
N ARG A 42 5.29 8.20 -12.10
CA ARG A 42 5.96 9.47 -11.75
C ARG A 42 7.37 9.60 -12.35
N ARG A 43 8.02 8.48 -12.69
CA ARG A 43 9.40 8.43 -13.22
C ARG A 43 9.47 8.24 -14.72
N ARG A 44 8.45 7.65 -15.32
CA ARG A 44 8.36 7.34 -16.75
C ARG A 44 6.92 7.51 -17.22
N ASP A 45 6.73 8.08 -18.40
CA ASP A 45 5.39 8.21 -19.02
C ASP A 45 4.76 6.83 -19.20
N CYS A 46 3.66 6.56 -18.47
CA CYS A 46 2.98 5.28 -18.42
C CYS A 46 1.46 5.45 -18.42
N GLU A 47 0.76 4.59 -19.17
CA GLU A 47 -0.67 4.37 -19.05
C GLU A 47 -0.94 3.25 -18.04
N ILE A 48 -1.57 3.57 -16.91
CA ILE A 48 -1.89 2.59 -15.86
C ILE A 48 -3.26 2.00 -16.08
N VAL A 49 -3.34 0.68 -16.23
CA VAL A 49 -4.59 -0.08 -16.32
C VAL A 49 -4.75 -0.94 -15.07
N ILE A 50 -5.79 -0.68 -14.28
CA ILE A 50 -6.08 -1.47 -13.07
C ILE A 50 -6.84 -2.74 -13.48
N LYS A 51 -6.27 -3.91 -13.21
CA LYS A 51 -6.85 -5.22 -13.50
C LYS A 51 -7.28 -5.91 -12.20
N ARG A 52 -8.57 -5.94 -11.94
CA ARG A 52 -9.16 -6.70 -10.82
C ARG A 52 -9.56 -8.08 -11.30
N ILE A 53 -9.01 -9.12 -10.66
CA ILE A 53 -9.30 -10.50 -11.03
C ILE A 53 -10.21 -11.16 -9.99
N GLY A 54 -11.16 -11.95 -10.48
CA GLY A 54 -11.99 -12.84 -9.70
C GLY A 54 -11.91 -14.27 -10.26
N TRP A 55 -11.98 -15.25 -9.39
CA TRP A 55 -11.96 -16.66 -9.76
C TRP A 55 -13.36 -17.28 -9.65
N LYS A 56 -13.74 -18.12 -10.60
CA LYS A 56 -15.01 -18.87 -10.53
C LYS A 56 -14.95 -19.88 -9.38
N GLY A 57 -15.89 -19.80 -8.44
CA GLY A 57 -15.97 -20.72 -7.31
C GLY A 57 -14.67 -20.80 -6.49
N SER A 58 -14.23 -22.01 -6.16
CA SER A 58 -13.01 -22.27 -5.36
C SER A 58 -11.72 -22.40 -6.20
N LEU A 59 -11.78 -22.20 -7.50
CA LEU A 59 -10.64 -22.43 -8.41
C LEU A 59 -9.42 -21.56 -8.09
N GLY A 60 -9.62 -20.36 -7.54
CA GLY A 60 -8.53 -19.49 -7.09
C GLY A 60 -7.75 -20.00 -5.86
N ARG A 61 -8.22 -21.09 -5.21
CA ARG A 61 -7.53 -21.74 -4.09
C ARG A 61 -6.61 -22.88 -4.54
N LEU A 62 -6.72 -23.30 -5.80
CA LEU A 62 -5.90 -24.38 -6.35
C LEU A 62 -4.42 -23.94 -6.44
N PRO A 63 -3.49 -24.86 -6.28
CA PRO A 63 -2.09 -24.63 -6.56
C PRO A 63 -1.89 -24.14 -8.01
N TRP A 64 -0.97 -23.22 -8.22
CA TRP A 64 -0.76 -22.57 -9.50
C TRP A 64 -0.44 -23.57 -10.65
N TRP A 65 0.21 -24.69 -10.36
CA TRP A 65 0.52 -25.73 -11.37
C TRP A 65 -0.69 -26.53 -11.83
N LEU A 66 -1.78 -26.58 -11.06
CA LEU A 66 -3.04 -27.20 -11.46
C LEU A 66 -3.91 -26.27 -12.30
N THR A 67 -3.57 -24.99 -12.37
CA THR A 67 -4.33 -24.01 -13.13
C THR A 67 -3.81 -23.89 -14.58
N LEU A 68 -3.96 -24.95 -15.39
CA LEU A 68 -3.40 -25.01 -16.75
C LEU A 68 -3.93 -23.91 -17.68
N PHE A 69 -5.22 -23.57 -17.59
CA PHE A 69 -5.87 -22.53 -18.40
C PHE A 69 -6.52 -21.47 -17.53
N PRO A 70 -5.75 -20.67 -16.74
CA PRO A 70 -6.30 -19.82 -15.70
C PRO A 70 -7.28 -18.76 -16.24
N ARG A 71 -7.10 -18.25 -17.45
CA ARG A 71 -8.02 -17.27 -18.06
C ARG A 71 -9.45 -17.78 -18.21
N ARG A 72 -9.65 -19.09 -18.46
CA ARG A 72 -10.99 -19.71 -18.58
C ARG A 72 -11.71 -19.78 -17.23
N TRP A 73 -10.96 -19.70 -16.13
CA TRP A 73 -11.46 -19.84 -14.78
C TRP A 73 -11.70 -18.49 -14.08
N LEU A 74 -11.43 -17.41 -14.79
CA LEU A 74 -11.74 -16.06 -14.30
C LEU A 74 -13.24 -15.77 -14.42
N THR A 75 -13.73 -14.90 -13.52
CA THR A 75 -15.08 -14.36 -13.65
C THR A 75 -15.19 -13.48 -14.90
N PRO A 76 -16.39 -13.29 -15.46
CA PRO A 76 -16.58 -12.48 -16.68
C PRO A 76 -16.07 -11.03 -16.55
N GLN A 77 -16.06 -10.48 -15.33
CA GLN A 77 -15.60 -9.12 -15.03
C GLN A 77 -14.07 -8.98 -15.04
N SER A 78 -13.34 -10.12 -15.08
CA SER A 78 -11.88 -10.13 -15.08
C SER A 78 -11.35 -10.06 -16.50
N ASP A 79 -11.06 -8.85 -16.97
CA ASP A 79 -10.49 -8.63 -18.30
C ASP A 79 -8.97 -8.84 -18.31
N VAL A 80 -8.53 -10.03 -18.69
CA VAL A 80 -7.11 -10.41 -18.85
C VAL A 80 -6.88 -11.01 -20.22
N GLY A 81 -6.50 -10.19 -21.17
CA GLY A 81 -6.24 -10.55 -22.56
C GLY A 81 -5.34 -9.55 -23.27
N PRO A 82 -4.86 -9.89 -24.51
CA PRO A 82 -4.07 -8.95 -25.29
C PRO A 82 -4.86 -7.67 -25.64
N PRO A 83 -4.18 -6.54 -25.90
CA PRO A 83 -2.73 -6.40 -25.93
C PRO A 83 -2.10 -6.52 -24.55
N TRP A 84 -0.94 -7.20 -24.47
CA TRP A 84 -0.22 -7.40 -23.23
C TRP A 84 0.54 -6.13 -22.83
N PRO A 85 0.68 -5.84 -21.51
CA PRO A 85 1.36 -4.64 -21.04
C PRO A 85 2.88 -4.74 -21.22
N ASP A 86 3.55 -3.59 -21.21
CA ASP A 86 5.01 -3.53 -21.11
C ASP A 86 5.48 -3.96 -19.72
N ILE A 87 4.72 -3.59 -18.67
CA ILE A 87 4.99 -3.95 -17.28
C ILE A 87 3.71 -4.50 -16.64
N LEU A 88 3.82 -5.66 -16.01
CA LEU A 88 2.80 -6.19 -15.11
C LEU A 88 3.27 -6.08 -13.67
N ILE A 89 2.56 -5.32 -12.84
CA ILE A 89 2.71 -5.30 -11.40
C ILE A 89 1.56 -6.10 -10.79
N ALA A 90 1.87 -7.30 -10.28
CA ALA A 90 0.89 -8.20 -9.69
C ALA A 90 1.05 -8.26 -8.17
N ALA A 91 -0.06 -8.14 -7.43
CA ALA A 91 -0.06 -8.21 -5.98
C ALA A 91 -0.98 -9.33 -5.45
N GLY A 92 -0.47 -10.03 -4.45
CA GLY A 92 -1.19 -11.10 -3.77
C GLY A 92 -1.19 -12.45 -4.49
N ARG A 93 -1.54 -13.50 -3.75
CA ARG A 93 -1.46 -14.88 -4.26
C ARG A 93 -2.46 -15.22 -5.38
N ALA A 94 -3.60 -14.53 -5.38
CA ALA A 94 -4.62 -14.77 -6.39
C ALA A 94 -4.13 -14.45 -7.81
N THR A 95 -3.14 -13.58 -7.96
CA THR A 95 -2.58 -13.20 -9.27
C THR A 95 -1.55 -14.18 -9.83
N LEU A 96 -0.98 -15.06 -8.99
CA LEU A 96 0.14 -15.94 -9.35
C LEU A 96 -0.10 -16.79 -10.60
N PRO A 97 -1.26 -17.47 -10.77
CA PRO A 97 -1.48 -18.29 -11.97
C PRO A 97 -1.42 -17.50 -13.28
N LEU A 98 -1.72 -16.20 -13.22
CA LEU A 98 -1.70 -15.28 -14.36
C LEU A 98 -0.31 -14.68 -14.56
N SER A 99 0.30 -14.15 -13.49
CA SER A 99 1.60 -13.49 -13.55
C SER A 99 2.72 -14.44 -13.97
N ILE A 100 2.72 -15.71 -13.50
CA ILE A 100 3.68 -16.73 -13.91
C ILE A 100 3.62 -17.00 -15.43
N ARG A 101 2.43 -16.93 -16.04
CA ARG A 101 2.24 -17.22 -17.46
C ARG A 101 2.37 -15.99 -18.35
N MET A 102 2.41 -14.81 -17.78
CA MET A 102 2.42 -13.55 -18.55
C MET A 102 3.59 -13.47 -19.52
N LYS A 103 4.78 -13.89 -19.09
CA LYS A 103 5.97 -13.90 -19.95
C LYS A 103 5.75 -14.76 -21.22
N ALA A 104 5.19 -15.95 -21.05
CA ALA A 104 4.90 -16.83 -22.19
C ALA A 104 3.81 -16.25 -23.10
N TRP A 105 2.74 -15.69 -22.53
CA TRP A 105 1.64 -15.10 -23.30
C TRP A 105 2.06 -13.86 -24.09
N SER A 106 2.96 -13.06 -23.54
CA SER A 106 3.49 -11.85 -24.20
C SER A 106 4.68 -12.11 -25.13
N GLY A 107 5.11 -13.38 -25.29
CA GLY A 107 6.34 -13.70 -26.02
C GLY A 107 7.59 -13.08 -25.39
N GLY A 108 7.65 -12.98 -24.07
CA GLY A 108 8.77 -12.41 -23.32
C GLY A 108 8.81 -10.88 -23.25
N LYS A 109 7.82 -10.18 -23.83
CA LYS A 109 7.82 -8.71 -23.93
C LYS A 109 7.38 -8.01 -22.64
N THR A 110 6.53 -8.63 -21.81
CA THR A 110 6.08 -8.07 -20.55
C THR A 110 7.12 -8.28 -19.44
N PHE A 111 7.55 -7.21 -18.79
CA PHE A 111 8.34 -7.27 -17.56
C PHE A 111 7.42 -7.54 -16.37
N VAL A 112 7.61 -8.67 -15.69
CA VAL A 112 6.69 -9.15 -14.66
C VAL A 112 7.23 -8.89 -13.26
N VAL A 113 6.54 -8.04 -12.50
CA VAL A 113 6.82 -7.71 -11.11
C VAL A 113 5.79 -8.37 -10.20
N GLN A 114 6.23 -9.11 -9.19
CA GLN A 114 5.39 -9.69 -8.17
C GLN A 114 5.63 -9.03 -6.82
N ILE A 115 4.60 -8.46 -6.22
CA ILE A 115 4.63 -7.88 -4.87
C ILE A 115 4.29 -8.98 -3.85
N GLN A 116 4.94 -8.94 -2.67
CA GLN A 116 4.90 -9.93 -1.59
C GLN A 116 5.63 -11.23 -1.94
N ASP A 117 5.87 -12.05 -0.90
CA ASP A 117 6.40 -13.42 -1.08
C ASP A 117 5.41 -14.29 -1.90
N PRO A 118 5.77 -14.68 -3.13
CA PRO A 118 4.90 -15.48 -3.97
C PRO A 118 4.74 -16.92 -3.48
N ARG A 119 5.63 -17.39 -2.61
CA ARG A 119 5.73 -18.80 -2.18
C ARG A 119 5.87 -19.79 -3.33
N VAL A 120 6.46 -19.32 -4.41
CA VAL A 120 6.87 -20.08 -5.59
C VAL A 120 8.25 -19.57 -6.01
N PRO A 121 9.03 -20.33 -6.80
CA PRO A 121 10.36 -19.89 -7.20
C PRO A 121 10.37 -18.51 -7.87
N ALA A 122 11.21 -17.61 -7.36
CA ALA A 122 11.30 -16.23 -7.86
C ALA A 122 11.66 -16.14 -9.35
N LYS A 123 12.30 -17.15 -9.91
CA LYS A 123 12.66 -17.23 -11.34
C LYS A 123 11.48 -17.14 -12.32
N PHE A 124 10.25 -17.28 -11.86
CA PHE A 124 9.06 -17.07 -12.67
C PHE A 124 8.75 -15.60 -12.96
N PHE A 125 9.39 -14.70 -12.25
CA PHE A 125 9.19 -13.24 -12.34
C PHE A 125 10.50 -12.57 -12.75
N ASP A 126 10.41 -11.38 -13.34
CA ASP A 126 11.59 -10.56 -13.59
C ASP A 126 12.05 -9.86 -12.32
N LEU A 127 11.09 -9.49 -11.44
CA LEU A 127 11.37 -8.89 -10.16
C LEU A 127 10.32 -9.33 -9.12
N VAL A 128 10.78 -9.62 -7.91
CA VAL A 128 9.92 -9.85 -6.73
C VAL A 128 10.22 -8.77 -5.70
N ILE A 129 9.16 -8.13 -5.17
CA ILE A 129 9.27 -7.08 -4.16
C ILE A 129 8.55 -7.55 -2.88
N PRO A 130 9.21 -8.33 -2.03
CA PRO A 130 8.69 -8.78 -0.75
C PRO A 130 8.99 -7.75 0.35
N PRO A 131 8.25 -7.76 1.48
CA PRO A 131 8.69 -7.07 2.68
C PRO A 131 9.94 -7.72 3.27
N ASN A 132 10.81 -6.92 3.91
CA ASN A 132 12.07 -7.38 4.51
C ASN A 132 11.86 -8.54 5.50
N HIS A 133 10.78 -8.49 6.29
CA HIS A 133 10.46 -9.51 7.28
C HIS A 133 10.11 -10.90 6.69
N ASP A 134 9.88 -11.00 5.37
CA ASP A 134 9.74 -12.29 4.67
C ASP A 134 11.10 -12.95 4.39
N ARG A 135 12.21 -12.20 4.50
CA ARG A 135 13.60 -12.69 4.38
C ARG A 135 13.91 -13.46 3.10
N LEU A 136 13.20 -13.14 2.00
CA LEU A 136 13.51 -13.67 0.68
C LEU A 136 14.86 -13.11 0.20
N LYS A 137 15.63 -13.96 -0.51
CA LYS A 137 16.90 -13.60 -1.13
C LYS A 137 16.99 -14.15 -2.55
N GLY A 138 17.65 -13.42 -3.44
CA GLY A 138 17.89 -13.79 -4.84
C GLY A 138 18.22 -12.56 -5.69
N ASP A 139 18.79 -12.78 -6.86
CA ASP A 139 19.26 -11.70 -7.74
C ASP A 139 18.11 -10.83 -8.28
N ASN A 140 16.91 -11.42 -8.40
CA ASN A 140 15.70 -10.74 -8.82
C ASN A 140 14.76 -10.40 -7.66
N ILE A 141 15.30 -10.25 -6.44
CA ILE A 141 14.54 -9.86 -5.24
C ILE A 141 15.02 -8.50 -4.75
N VAL A 142 14.07 -7.59 -4.54
CA VAL A 142 14.31 -6.28 -3.92
C VAL A 142 13.36 -6.14 -2.75
N SER A 143 13.86 -6.43 -1.55
CA SER A 143 13.06 -6.32 -0.33
C SER A 143 12.89 -4.87 0.11
N ILE A 144 11.75 -4.55 0.75
CA ILE A 144 11.39 -3.22 1.23
C ILE A 144 10.86 -3.27 2.67
N ILE A 145 10.93 -2.16 3.38
CA ILE A 145 10.22 -2.02 4.66
C ILE A 145 8.72 -1.92 4.36
N GLY A 146 7.94 -2.84 4.92
CA GLY A 146 6.48 -2.86 4.76
C GLY A 146 6.00 -3.22 3.36
N ALA A 147 5.23 -2.35 2.74
CA ALA A 147 4.59 -2.61 1.44
C ALA A 147 4.51 -1.35 0.58
N PRO A 148 4.50 -1.47 -0.75
CA PRO A 148 4.24 -0.31 -1.60
C PRO A 148 2.89 0.33 -1.27
N HIS A 149 2.84 1.68 -1.33
CA HIS A 149 1.66 2.45 -0.95
C HIS A 149 1.47 3.67 -1.85
N ARG A 150 0.31 4.33 -1.71
CA ARG A 150 -0.09 5.48 -2.53
C ARG A 150 0.14 6.83 -1.85
N VAL A 151 0.63 6.84 -0.62
CA VAL A 151 0.87 8.09 0.13
C VAL A 151 2.07 8.83 -0.49
N THR A 152 1.80 10.05 -0.95
CA THR A 152 2.80 11.03 -1.41
C THR A 152 2.33 12.42 -0.98
N PRO A 153 3.22 13.43 -0.89
CA PRO A 153 2.82 14.80 -0.60
C PRO A 153 1.73 15.31 -1.56
N ASP A 154 1.88 15.06 -2.86
CA ASP A 154 0.92 15.49 -3.88
C ASP A 154 -0.44 14.80 -3.73
N LYS A 155 -0.44 13.49 -3.43
CA LYS A 155 -1.68 12.74 -3.18
C LYS A 155 -2.41 13.27 -1.96
N LEU A 156 -1.70 13.51 -0.87
CA LEU A 156 -2.28 14.06 0.35
C LEU A 156 -2.84 15.47 0.12
N ALA A 157 -2.07 16.34 -0.54
CA ALA A 157 -2.49 17.70 -0.87
C ALA A 157 -3.69 17.73 -1.83
N GLY A 158 -3.76 16.81 -2.78
CA GLY A 158 -4.87 16.71 -3.73
C GLY A 158 -6.17 16.19 -3.13
N GLU A 159 -6.10 15.33 -2.12
CA GLU A 159 -7.29 14.77 -1.45
C GLU A 159 -7.83 15.67 -0.32
N TYR A 160 -6.97 16.44 0.32
CA TYR A 160 -7.33 17.25 1.49
C TYR A 160 -8.46 18.27 1.24
N PRO A 161 -8.46 19.07 0.14
CA PRO A 161 -9.44 20.13 -0.07
C PRO A 161 -10.89 19.64 -0.05
N ARG A 162 -11.13 18.41 -0.49
CA ARG A 162 -12.46 17.80 -0.51
C ARG A 162 -13.07 17.65 0.88
N PHE A 163 -12.22 17.40 1.89
CA PHE A 163 -12.62 17.14 3.26
C PHE A 163 -12.19 18.25 4.23
N ALA A 164 -11.53 19.30 3.75
CA ALA A 164 -11.11 20.44 4.54
C ALA A 164 -12.26 21.07 5.36
N PRO A 165 -13.48 21.24 4.84
CA PRO A 165 -14.59 21.80 5.60
C PRO A 165 -14.93 21.05 6.90
N MET A 166 -14.70 19.72 6.94
CA MET A 166 -14.93 18.93 8.17
C MET A 166 -13.70 18.83 9.06
N ILE A 167 -12.50 19.07 8.53
CA ILE A 167 -11.23 18.91 9.25
C ILE A 167 -10.74 20.26 9.83
N ASP A 168 -10.79 21.34 9.05
CA ASP A 168 -10.19 22.63 9.42
C ASP A 168 -10.76 23.25 10.71
N PRO A 169 -12.06 23.13 11.01
CA PRO A 169 -12.62 23.68 12.25
C PRO A 169 -12.18 22.93 13.51
N LEU A 170 -11.56 21.75 13.38
CA LEU A 170 -11.19 20.91 14.52
C LEU A 170 -9.94 21.44 15.22
N PRO A 171 -9.90 21.40 16.56
CA PRO A 171 -8.72 21.82 17.33
C PRO A 171 -7.51 20.93 17.05
N ARG A 172 -6.33 21.50 17.25
CA ARG A 172 -5.04 20.80 17.16
C ARG A 172 -4.49 20.53 18.56
N PRO A 173 -3.68 19.44 18.73
CA PRO A 173 -3.26 18.51 17.70
C PRO A 173 -4.40 17.57 17.23
N ARG A 174 -4.38 17.21 15.95
CA ARG A 174 -5.34 16.27 15.36
C ARG A 174 -4.73 14.88 15.30
N ALA A 175 -5.40 13.89 15.87
CA ALA A 175 -4.97 12.50 15.87
C ALA A 175 -5.75 11.69 14.82
N ALA A 176 -5.09 11.22 13.75
CA ALA A 176 -5.70 10.26 12.83
C ALA A 176 -5.61 8.85 13.42
N VAL A 177 -6.73 8.18 13.63
CA VAL A 177 -6.79 6.81 14.14
C VAL A 177 -7.25 5.85 13.05
N LEU A 178 -6.34 4.96 12.66
CA LEU A 178 -6.53 3.97 11.63
C LEU A 178 -6.75 2.59 12.28
N SER A 179 -8.02 2.21 12.45
CA SER A 179 -8.36 0.96 13.11
C SER A 179 -8.38 -0.20 12.10
N GLY A 180 -7.46 -1.13 12.26
CA GLY A 180 -7.48 -2.43 11.63
C GLY A 180 -8.51 -3.38 12.27
N GLY A 181 -8.15 -4.63 12.49
CA GLY A 181 -9.07 -5.57 13.12
C GLY A 181 -8.59 -7.01 13.08
N LYS A 182 -9.54 -7.93 13.10
CA LYS A 182 -9.25 -9.36 13.20
C LYS A 182 -8.43 -9.90 12.02
N SER A 183 -7.41 -10.65 12.35
CA SER A 183 -6.55 -11.37 11.42
C SER A 183 -6.27 -12.80 11.96
N LYS A 184 -5.36 -13.54 11.30
CA LYS A 184 -4.89 -14.83 11.84
C LYS A 184 -4.02 -14.67 13.09
N ALA A 185 -3.37 -13.53 13.25
CA ALA A 185 -2.37 -13.28 14.28
C ALA A 185 -2.87 -12.36 15.39
N PHE A 186 -3.87 -11.52 15.09
CA PHE A 186 -4.37 -10.50 16.00
C PHE A 186 -5.89 -10.50 16.10
N ASP A 187 -6.40 -10.08 17.25
CA ASP A 187 -7.80 -9.77 17.46
C ASP A 187 -7.94 -8.40 18.15
N LEU A 188 -9.05 -7.73 17.88
CA LEU A 188 -9.45 -6.52 18.56
C LEU A 188 -10.66 -6.84 19.42
N THR A 189 -10.38 -7.41 20.61
CA THR A 189 -11.43 -7.76 21.56
C THR A 189 -12.10 -6.49 22.12
N PRO A 190 -13.34 -6.58 22.65
CA PRO A 190 -13.99 -5.45 23.32
C PRO A 190 -13.16 -4.86 24.45
N GLU A 191 -12.48 -5.69 25.24
CA GLU A 191 -11.61 -5.28 26.34
C GLU A 191 -10.40 -4.50 25.82
N ARG A 192 -9.78 -4.95 24.73
CA ARG A 192 -8.68 -4.27 24.08
C ARG A 192 -9.14 -2.94 23.46
N ALA A 193 -10.28 -2.94 22.78
CA ALA A 193 -10.87 -1.74 22.21
C ALA A 193 -11.20 -0.69 23.30
N ALA A 194 -11.68 -1.14 24.48
CA ALA A 194 -11.94 -0.25 25.60
C ALA A 194 -10.66 0.44 26.12
N ARG A 195 -9.56 -0.31 26.25
CA ARG A 195 -8.26 0.24 26.66
C ARG A 195 -7.75 1.24 25.64
N ILE A 196 -7.75 0.88 24.36
CA ILE A 196 -7.36 1.78 23.27
C ILE A 196 -8.19 3.07 23.30
N ALA A 197 -9.52 2.95 23.50
CA ALA A 197 -10.38 4.13 23.60
C ALA A 197 -10.01 5.04 24.79
N ASN A 198 -9.75 4.46 25.95
CA ASN A 198 -9.34 5.23 27.14
C ASN A 198 -8.00 5.96 26.90
N ASP A 199 -7.00 5.26 26.34
CA ASP A 199 -5.68 5.83 26.06
C ASP A 199 -5.77 6.97 25.04
N ILE A 200 -6.58 6.81 23.98
CA ILE A 200 -6.83 7.85 22.97
C ILE A 200 -7.55 9.03 23.59
N GLN A 201 -8.62 8.78 24.36
CA GLN A 201 -9.37 9.83 25.03
C GLN A 201 -8.46 10.67 25.92
N GLN A 202 -7.68 10.01 26.78
CA GLN A 202 -6.72 10.68 27.69
C GLN A 202 -5.74 11.57 26.93
N ALA A 203 -5.14 11.06 25.84
CA ALA A 203 -4.17 11.82 25.06
C ALA A 203 -4.80 13.03 24.35
N VAL A 204 -5.99 12.86 23.75
CA VAL A 204 -6.69 13.93 23.02
C VAL A 204 -7.17 15.01 23.99
N GLU A 205 -7.74 14.63 25.14
CA GLU A 205 -8.22 15.58 26.16
C GLU A 205 -7.07 16.36 26.81
N ALA A 206 -5.95 15.68 27.10
CA ALA A 206 -4.77 16.32 27.72
C ALA A 206 -4.18 17.44 26.85
N GLU A 207 -4.25 17.30 25.53
CA GLU A 207 -3.73 18.30 24.57
C GLU A 207 -4.83 19.27 24.07
N GLY A 208 -6.08 19.09 24.46
CA GLY A 208 -7.21 19.86 23.90
C GLY A 208 -7.39 19.64 22.41
N GLY A 209 -6.99 18.49 21.91
CA GLY A 209 -6.94 18.14 20.49
C GLY A 209 -8.23 17.58 19.93
N SER A 210 -8.13 16.89 18.79
CA SER A 210 -9.26 16.28 18.12
C SER A 210 -8.92 14.95 17.43
N LEU A 211 -9.96 14.22 17.01
CA LEU A 211 -9.90 12.87 16.48
C LEU A 211 -10.34 12.82 15.02
N LEU A 212 -9.61 12.11 14.17
CA LEU A 212 -9.97 11.75 12.81
C LEU A 212 -9.90 10.22 12.67
N MET A 213 -11.04 9.52 12.75
CA MET A 213 -11.03 8.06 12.88
C MET A 213 -11.64 7.34 11.68
N THR A 214 -10.96 6.29 11.21
CA THR A 214 -11.47 5.34 10.22
C THR A 214 -11.37 3.91 10.70
N PHE A 215 -12.27 3.07 10.18
CA PHE A 215 -12.30 1.63 10.45
C PHE A 215 -12.04 0.83 9.19
N SER A 216 -11.29 -0.23 9.31
CA SER A 216 -11.12 -1.20 8.23
C SER A 216 -12.34 -2.14 8.16
N ARG A 217 -12.50 -2.82 7.01
CA ARG A 217 -13.51 -3.89 6.86
C ARG A 217 -13.30 -5.08 7.80
N ARG A 218 -12.12 -5.19 8.42
CA ARG A 218 -11.76 -6.26 9.36
C ARG A 218 -12.02 -5.88 10.82
N THR A 219 -12.39 -4.63 11.10
CA THR A 219 -12.70 -4.18 12.46
C THR A 219 -13.96 -4.88 12.94
N PRO A 220 -13.91 -5.66 14.05
CA PRO A 220 -15.07 -6.35 14.57
C PRO A 220 -16.19 -5.37 14.90
N PRO A 221 -17.47 -5.68 14.58
CA PRO A 221 -18.57 -4.75 14.81
C PRO A 221 -18.69 -4.28 16.29
N GLN A 222 -18.45 -5.19 17.25
CA GLN A 222 -18.47 -4.85 18.67
C GLN A 222 -17.37 -3.87 19.06
N ALA A 223 -16.14 -4.10 18.60
CA ALA A 223 -15.02 -3.18 18.82
C ALA A 223 -15.28 -1.81 18.19
N ARG A 224 -15.79 -1.78 16.95
CA ARG A 224 -16.19 -0.55 16.27
C ARG A 224 -17.25 0.23 17.06
N ALA A 225 -18.32 -0.45 17.48
CA ALA A 225 -19.39 0.17 18.26
C ALA A 225 -18.87 0.74 19.58
N LEU A 226 -17.99 0.00 20.27
CA LEU A 226 -17.38 0.43 21.52
C LEU A 226 -16.48 1.66 21.34
N LEU A 227 -15.56 1.62 20.36
CA LEU A 227 -14.67 2.74 20.04
C LEU A 227 -15.50 3.99 19.68
N THR A 228 -16.51 3.84 18.82
CA THR A 228 -17.39 4.95 18.46
C THR A 228 -18.14 5.51 19.67
N ALA A 229 -18.73 4.64 20.50
CA ALA A 229 -19.49 5.10 21.69
C ALA A 229 -18.61 5.85 22.69
N ARG A 230 -17.37 5.37 22.89
CA ARG A 230 -16.41 5.96 23.83
C ARG A 230 -15.79 7.27 23.36
N LEU A 231 -15.58 7.41 22.03
CA LEU A 231 -14.80 8.53 21.48
C LEU A 231 -15.66 9.61 20.80
N LYS A 232 -16.96 9.37 20.57
CA LYS A 232 -17.84 10.32 19.86
C LYS A 232 -18.06 11.66 20.57
N HIS A 233 -17.74 11.77 21.84
CA HIS A 233 -17.86 13.01 22.61
C HIS A 233 -16.65 13.94 22.42
N LEU A 234 -15.52 13.41 21.92
CA LEU A 234 -14.35 14.20 21.60
C LEU A 234 -14.60 15.05 20.34
N PRO A 235 -14.00 16.26 20.27
CA PRO A 235 -13.97 16.99 19.00
C PRO A 235 -13.39 16.11 17.90
N GLY A 236 -14.06 15.99 16.76
CA GLY A 236 -13.50 15.15 15.70
C GLY A 236 -14.52 14.59 14.73
N VAL A 237 -14.01 13.71 13.84
CA VAL A 237 -14.79 12.99 12.84
C VAL A 237 -14.51 11.50 12.98
N ILE A 238 -15.54 10.71 13.18
CA ILE A 238 -15.49 9.25 13.10
C ILE A 238 -16.24 8.83 11.84
N TRP A 239 -15.49 8.42 10.80
CA TRP A 239 -16.10 8.02 9.53
C TRP A 239 -16.85 6.70 9.69
N ASP A 240 -18.14 6.72 9.33
CA ASP A 240 -19.06 5.58 9.47
C ASP A 240 -18.91 4.51 8.37
N GLY A 241 -18.16 4.80 7.32
CA GLY A 241 -17.95 3.91 6.16
C GLY A 241 -18.85 4.24 4.97
N GLU A 242 -19.68 5.29 5.09
CA GLU A 242 -20.56 5.75 4.02
C GLU A 242 -19.97 6.96 3.28
N GLY A 243 -20.38 7.13 2.04
CA GLY A 243 -19.88 8.19 1.19
C GLY A 243 -18.41 8.02 0.81
N ASP A 244 -17.77 9.15 0.52
CA ASP A 244 -16.37 9.17 0.12
C ASP A 244 -15.44 8.92 1.29
N ASN A 245 -14.44 8.09 1.04
CA ASN A 245 -13.48 7.70 2.08
C ASN A 245 -12.46 8.83 2.35
N PRO A 246 -12.46 9.44 3.55
CA PRO A 246 -11.57 10.54 3.90
C PRO A 246 -10.14 10.11 4.29
N TYR A 247 -9.77 8.86 4.09
CA TYR A 247 -8.53 8.25 4.57
C TYR A 247 -7.28 9.10 4.32
N PHE A 248 -7.06 9.52 3.06
CA PHE A 248 -5.89 10.35 2.72
C PHE A 248 -6.00 11.77 3.27
N ALA A 249 -7.20 12.32 3.32
CA ALA A 249 -7.42 13.64 3.92
C ALA A 249 -7.19 13.62 5.44
N PHE A 250 -7.55 12.54 6.13
CA PHE A 250 -7.24 12.36 7.55
C PHE A 250 -5.75 12.25 7.80
N LEU A 251 -5.04 11.48 6.97
CA LEU A 251 -3.57 11.44 7.00
C LEU A 251 -2.96 12.83 6.73
N ALA A 252 -3.51 13.59 5.77
CA ALA A 252 -3.04 14.93 5.45
C ALA A 252 -3.28 15.92 6.60
N GLY A 253 -4.48 15.91 7.21
CA GLY A 253 -4.90 16.86 8.24
C GLY A 253 -4.39 16.58 9.66
N ALA A 254 -3.88 15.38 9.91
CA ALA A 254 -3.40 14.95 11.23
C ALA A 254 -2.04 15.56 11.60
N ASP A 255 -1.79 15.68 12.91
CA ASP A 255 -0.49 15.98 13.51
C ASP A 255 0.17 14.69 14.00
N HIS A 256 -0.65 13.71 14.45
CA HIS A 256 -0.24 12.39 14.90
C HIS A 256 -1.07 11.31 14.21
N VAL A 257 -0.49 10.14 13.96
CA VAL A 257 -1.19 9.00 13.35
C VAL A 257 -1.10 7.80 14.28
N LEU A 258 -2.24 7.21 14.63
CA LEU A 258 -2.34 6.01 15.44
C LEU A 258 -2.82 4.86 14.59
N VAL A 259 -2.11 3.74 14.61
CA VAL A 259 -2.39 2.58 13.76
C VAL A 259 -2.40 1.31 14.60
N THR A 260 -3.42 0.46 14.45
CA THR A 260 -3.44 -0.86 15.08
C THR A 260 -2.34 -1.76 14.49
N GLU A 261 -1.68 -2.55 15.34
CA GLU A 261 -0.48 -3.32 14.98
C GLU A 261 -0.71 -4.44 13.95
N ASP A 262 -1.97 -4.78 13.62
CA ASP A 262 -2.34 -5.82 12.65
C ASP A 262 -2.19 -5.41 11.18
N SER A 263 -1.92 -4.15 10.89
CA SER A 263 -1.97 -3.62 9.54
C SER A 263 -0.64 -3.06 9.04
N ALA A 264 0.14 -3.91 8.37
CA ALA A 264 1.38 -3.46 7.73
C ALA A 264 1.14 -2.33 6.70
N ASN A 265 0.04 -2.39 5.92
CA ASN A 265 -0.25 -1.36 4.94
C ASN A 265 -0.47 0.01 5.59
N MET A 266 -1.38 0.10 6.58
CA MET A 266 -1.69 1.37 7.22
C MET A 266 -0.48 1.95 7.97
N ALA A 267 0.34 1.08 8.61
CA ALA A 267 1.55 1.53 9.29
C ALA A 267 2.61 2.05 8.29
N THR A 268 2.77 1.38 7.14
CA THR A 268 3.67 1.86 6.08
C THR A 268 3.17 3.17 5.44
N GLU A 269 1.87 3.27 5.17
CA GLU A 269 1.22 4.48 4.67
C GLU A 269 1.38 5.65 5.65
N ALA A 270 1.17 5.41 6.94
CA ALA A 270 1.39 6.41 7.99
C ALA A 270 2.86 6.85 8.05
N ALA A 271 3.81 5.90 8.02
CA ALA A 271 5.25 6.19 8.00
C ALA A 271 5.68 7.00 6.76
N GLY A 272 4.99 6.85 5.63
CA GLY A 272 5.20 7.66 4.43
C GLY A 272 4.76 9.11 4.57
N THR A 273 4.02 9.50 5.62
CA THR A 273 3.59 10.90 5.84
C THR A 273 4.66 11.79 6.47
N GLY A 274 5.68 11.23 7.13
CA GLY A 274 6.66 11.97 7.93
C GLY A 274 6.13 12.49 9.28
N LYS A 275 4.91 12.10 9.65
CA LYS A 275 4.28 12.48 10.93
C LYS A 275 4.52 11.42 11.99
N PRO A 276 4.59 11.76 13.29
CA PRO A 276 4.69 10.80 14.38
C PRO A 276 3.62 9.71 14.29
N VAL A 277 4.05 8.45 14.23
CA VAL A 277 3.16 7.29 14.13
C VAL A 277 3.22 6.46 15.40
N TYR A 278 2.07 6.17 15.97
CA TYR A 278 1.93 5.33 17.16
C TYR A 278 1.29 3.99 16.81
N ILE A 279 1.85 2.93 17.36
CA ILE A 279 1.31 1.58 17.19
C ILE A 279 0.41 1.23 18.38
N LEU A 280 -0.87 1.02 18.09
CA LEU A 280 -1.88 0.57 19.04
C LEU A 280 -1.81 -0.96 19.18
N LYS A 281 -1.43 -1.43 20.37
CA LYS A 281 -1.30 -2.86 20.66
C LYS A 281 -2.63 -3.58 20.60
N MET A 282 -2.65 -4.77 20.00
CA MET A 282 -3.80 -5.66 19.91
C MET A 282 -3.59 -6.96 20.71
N ASP A 283 -4.61 -7.80 20.77
CA ASP A 283 -4.48 -9.13 21.36
C ASP A 283 -3.95 -10.10 20.32
N GLY A 284 -2.93 -10.87 20.70
CA GLY A 284 -2.24 -11.78 19.80
C GLY A 284 -0.77 -11.45 19.60
N GLN A 285 -0.11 -12.18 18.72
CA GLN A 285 1.30 -11.98 18.40
C GLN A 285 1.69 -12.58 17.05
N SER A 286 2.70 -12.02 16.43
CA SER A 286 3.29 -12.54 15.19
C SER A 286 4.75 -12.12 15.08
N LEU A 287 5.65 -13.09 14.89
CA LEU A 287 7.06 -12.77 14.67
C LEU A 287 7.28 -11.85 13.46
N LYS A 288 6.53 -12.08 12.36
CA LYS A 288 6.63 -11.24 11.17
C LYS A 288 6.24 -9.79 11.44
N PHE A 289 5.12 -9.57 12.14
CA PHE A 289 4.67 -8.22 12.49
C PHE A 289 5.61 -7.57 13.50
N ARG A 290 6.15 -8.33 14.45
CA ARG A 290 7.16 -7.81 15.38
C ARG A 290 8.37 -7.30 14.62
N LEU A 291 8.95 -8.09 13.73
CA LEU A 291 10.09 -7.68 12.91
C LEU A 291 9.78 -6.46 12.05
N PHE A 292 8.58 -6.40 11.47
CA PHE A 292 8.13 -5.26 10.69
C PHE A 292 8.04 -3.98 11.53
N HIS A 293 7.44 -4.05 12.72
CA HIS A 293 7.33 -2.89 13.61
C HIS A 293 8.70 -2.47 14.17
N GLU A 294 9.59 -3.43 14.48
CA GLU A 294 10.98 -3.15 14.85
C GLU A 294 11.73 -2.39 13.74
N GLU A 295 11.51 -2.72 12.46
CA GLU A 295 12.10 -1.99 11.33
C GLU A 295 11.57 -0.55 11.23
N LEU A 296 10.26 -0.33 11.42
CA LEU A 296 9.67 1.02 11.43
C LEU A 296 10.14 1.86 12.63
N GLU A 297 10.33 1.24 13.78
CA GLU A 297 10.86 1.88 14.98
C GLU A 297 12.34 2.26 14.80
N GLN A 298 13.16 1.36 14.22
CA GLN A 298 14.55 1.63 13.86
C GLN A 298 14.67 2.75 12.81
N HIS A 299 13.72 2.84 11.87
CA HIS A 299 13.62 3.96 10.94
C HIS A 299 13.25 5.28 11.65
N GLY A 300 12.78 5.23 12.88
CA GLY A 300 12.34 6.37 13.68
C GLY A 300 10.89 6.80 13.41
N ALA A 301 10.16 6.08 12.55
CA ALA A 301 8.81 6.47 12.16
C ALA A 301 7.76 6.15 13.23
N THR A 302 7.94 5.06 13.99
CA THR A 302 6.92 4.57 14.91
C THR A 302 7.40 4.47 16.34
N ARG A 303 6.43 4.63 17.28
CA ARG A 303 6.59 4.35 18.71
C ARG A 303 5.36 3.59 19.24
N PRO A 304 5.48 2.78 20.30
CA PRO A 304 4.32 2.23 21.00
C PRO A 304 3.45 3.38 21.56
N PHE A 305 2.13 3.27 21.45
CA PHE A 305 1.22 4.24 22.08
C PHE A 305 1.04 3.91 23.56
N VAL A 306 1.30 4.90 24.42
CA VAL A 306 1.22 4.79 25.88
C VAL A 306 0.26 5.81 26.51
N GLY A 307 -0.71 6.32 25.73
CA GLY A 307 -1.74 7.26 26.22
C GLY A 307 -1.30 8.72 26.26
N ALA A 308 -0.20 9.08 25.58
CA ALA A 308 0.27 10.46 25.47
C ALA A 308 0.86 10.71 24.08
N PHE A 309 0.78 11.96 23.61
CA PHE A 309 1.44 12.41 22.41
C PHE A 309 2.82 12.99 22.72
N GLU A 310 3.79 12.60 21.87
CA GLU A 310 5.14 13.12 21.87
C GLU A 310 5.42 13.82 20.55
N ARG A 311 6.41 14.69 20.51
CA ARG A 311 6.86 15.33 19.27
C ARG A 311 8.21 14.75 18.87
N TRP A 312 8.30 14.22 17.65
CA TRP A 312 9.55 13.83 16.99
C TRP A 312 9.44 13.99 15.49
N THR A 313 10.55 13.95 14.83
CA THR A 313 10.66 14.02 13.36
C THR A 313 11.46 12.85 12.85
N TYR A 314 11.18 12.40 11.65
CA TYR A 314 11.94 11.39 10.92
C TYR A 314 11.76 11.64 9.42
N ASP A 315 12.62 11.03 8.59
CA ASP A 315 12.49 11.10 7.15
C ASP A 315 11.33 10.21 6.68
N PRO A 316 10.37 10.72 5.87
CA PRO A 316 9.26 9.89 5.37
C PRO A 316 9.75 8.62 4.70
N LEU A 317 9.06 7.51 4.90
CA LEU A 317 9.41 6.23 4.30
C LEU A 317 9.19 6.29 2.78
N THR A 318 10.25 6.13 1.99
CA THR A 318 10.26 6.27 0.52
C THR A 318 10.46 4.94 -0.23
N GLU A 319 10.18 3.82 0.42
CA GLU A 319 10.41 2.47 -0.12
C GLU A 319 9.66 2.19 -1.43
N THR A 320 8.46 2.76 -1.60
CA THR A 320 7.70 2.65 -2.85
C THR A 320 8.44 3.29 -4.03
N ASP A 321 9.03 4.46 -3.81
CA ASP A 321 9.79 5.17 -4.84
C ASP A 321 11.13 4.47 -5.15
N ARG A 322 11.80 3.90 -4.13
CA ARG A 322 12.99 3.07 -4.32
C ARG A 322 12.67 1.84 -5.16
N ALA A 323 11.59 1.13 -4.83
CA ALA A 323 11.15 -0.04 -5.58
C ALA A 323 10.78 0.30 -7.04
N ALA A 324 10.13 1.44 -7.28
CA ALA A 324 9.82 1.90 -8.63
C ALA A 324 11.07 2.18 -9.47
N GLY A 325 12.12 2.74 -8.86
CA GLY A 325 13.43 2.91 -9.50
C GLY A 325 14.03 1.57 -9.95
N GLU A 326 13.98 0.55 -9.08
CA GLU A 326 14.45 -0.81 -9.39
C GLU A 326 13.65 -1.47 -10.53
N VAL A 327 12.32 -1.29 -10.56
CA VAL A 327 11.47 -1.80 -11.66
C VAL A 327 11.96 -1.27 -13.00
N LEU A 328 12.15 0.05 -13.12
CA LEU A 328 12.58 0.67 -14.37
C LEU A 328 14.02 0.30 -14.74
N ALA A 329 14.96 0.34 -13.78
CA ALA A 329 16.35 0.01 -14.03
C ALA A 329 16.53 -1.42 -14.55
N ARG A 330 15.87 -2.39 -13.92
CA ARG A 330 15.98 -3.80 -14.32
C ARG A 330 15.26 -4.09 -15.63
N ARG A 331 14.09 -3.48 -15.87
CA ARG A 331 13.40 -3.58 -17.16
C ARG A 331 14.27 -3.07 -18.29
N ASP A 332 14.83 -1.88 -18.15
CA ASP A 332 15.62 -1.24 -19.21
C ASP A 332 16.93 -2.02 -19.47
N ALA A 333 17.56 -2.58 -18.41
CA ALA A 333 18.72 -3.46 -18.55
C ALA A 333 18.37 -4.78 -19.28
N GLY A 334 17.22 -5.40 -18.98
CA GLY A 334 16.75 -6.60 -19.64
C GLY A 334 16.46 -6.39 -21.13
N MET A 335 15.95 -5.21 -21.50
CA MET A 335 15.72 -4.85 -22.91
C MET A 335 17.00 -4.55 -23.68
N ALA A 336 18.02 -4.02 -23.03
CA ALA A 336 19.32 -3.74 -23.66
C ALA A 336 20.12 -5.01 -23.96
N GLY A 337 19.88 -6.10 -23.23
CA GLY A 337 20.52 -7.42 -23.41
C GLY A 337 19.78 -8.37 -24.36
N ALA A 338 18.57 -8.02 -24.85
CA ALA A 338 17.84 -8.83 -25.78
C ALA A 338 18.42 -8.63 -27.20
N PRO A 339 18.80 -9.72 -27.94
CA PRO A 339 19.21 -9.58 -29.34
C PRO A 339 18.06 -8.96 -30.14
N ALA A 340 18.39 -8.01 -31.01
CA ALA A 340 17.42 -7.43 -31.93
C ALA A 340 16.82 -8.57 -32.80
N ALA A 341 15.50 -8.71 -32.76
CA ALA A 341 14.75 -9.72 -33.49
C ALA A 341 14.68 -9.41 -34.99
#